data_019f0dba21875897306443e3ea6a1fd8
#
_entry.id   019f0dba21875897306443e3ea6a1fd8
#
_cell.length_a   1.000
_cell.length_b   1.000
_cell.length_c   1.000
_cell.angle_alpha   90.00
_cell.angle_beta   90.00
_cell.angle_gamma   90.00
#
_symmetry.space_group_name_H-M   'P 1'
#
loop_
_entity.id
_entity.type
_entity.pdbx_description
1 polymer ?
#
loop_
_entity_poly.entity_id
_entity_poly.type
_entity_poly.pdbx_seq_one_letter_code
_entity_poly.pdbx_strand_id
1 'polypeptide(L)'
;MGEKLLAATGRTHLSMISQLTGAIVNIVLDPIFIFGYCGEALSGTTGAAVATVIGQFCGAGMTLFFNLNKNPDIQISFKGFRPSLKAIGRIYTVGLPSIAMQCVGSVMTFGMNLILMTFSATAVAVFGVYFKLQSFVFMPIFGLNNGMVPIISYNYGARSCLLYTSDAADEL
;
A
#
# COMPACT_ATOMS: atom_id res chain seq x y z
N MET A 1 -8.27 0.41 -0.13
CA MET A 1 -9.08 1.01 -1.22
C MET A 1 -9.44 2.47 -0.92
N GLY A 2 -10.00 2.80 0.23
CA GLY A 2 -10.40 4.18 0.59
C GLY A 2 -9.28 5.22 0.51
N GLU A 3 -8.05 4.85 0.84
CA GLU A 3 -6.85 5.72 0.73
C GLU A 3 -6.56 6.13 -0.72
N LYS A 4 -6.73 5.19 -1.66
CA LYS A 4 -6.54 5.49 -3.08
C LYS A 4 -7.63 6.41 -3.63
N LEU A 5 -8.85 6.35 -3.06
CA LEU A 5 -9.92 7.30 -3.39
C LEU A 5 -9.57 8.71 -2.91
N LEU A 6 -9.07 8.87 -1.68
CA LEU A 6 -8.61 10.17 -1.17
C LEU A 6 -7.42 10.72 -1.98
N ALA A 7 -6.50 9.85 -2.39
CA ALA A 7 -5.39 10.25 -3.25
C ALA A 7 -5.85 10.67 -4.65
N ALA A 8 -6.80 9.94 -5.25
CA ALA A 8 -7.34 10.25 -6.58
C ALA A 8 -8.13 11.56 -6.62
N THR A 9 -8.72 11.99 -5.50
CA THR A 9 -9.40 13.30 -5.37
C THR A 9 -8.46 14.45 -4.98
N GLY A 10 -7.13 14.24 -5.05
CA GLY A 10 -6.13 15.25 -4.72
C GLY A 10 -5.92 15.48 -3.21
N ARG A 11 -6.60 14.72 -2.35
CA ARG A 11 -6.53 14.87 -0.88
C ARG A 11 -5.52 13.91 -0.26
N THR A 12 -4.31 13.88 -0.82
CA THR A 12 -3.23 12.98 -0.41
C THR A 12 -2.82 13.16 1.05
N HIS A 13 -2.90 14.38 1.59
CA HIS A 13 -2.61 14.65 2.99
C HIS A 13 -3.57 13.92 3.96
N LEU A 14 -4.85 13.79 3.63
CA LEU A 14 -5.80 13.02 4.45
C LEU A 14 -5.53 11.52 4.38
N SER A 15 -5.13 11.02 3.21
CA SER A 15 -4.68 9.63 3.05
C SER A 15 -3.44 9.36 3.91
N MET A 16 -2.46 10.29 3.90
CA MET A 16 -1.25 10.19 4.71
C MET A 16 -1.56 10.18 6.22
N ILE A 17 -2.46 11.04 6.69
CA ILE A 17 -2.87 11.07 8.10
C ILE A 17 -3.51 9.75 8.50
N SER A 18 -4.37 9.16 7.66
CA SER A 18 -4.99 7.86 7.93
C SER A 18 -3.95 6.74 8.08
N GLN A 19 -2.95 6.70 7.19
CA GLN A 19 -1.86 5.72 7.23
C GLN A 19 -0.99 5.91 8.47
N LEU A 20 -0.62 7.16 8.79
CA LEU A 20 0.15 7.48 9.99
C LEU A 20 -0.60 7.08 11.26
N THR A 21 -1.90 7.33 11.34
CA THR A 21 -2.72 6.91 12.48
C THR A 21 -2.68 5.39 12.66
N GLY A 22 -2.87 4.62 11.58
CA GLY A 22 -2.78 3.16 11.63
C GLY A 22 -1.39 2.67 12.05
N ALA A 23 -0.33 3.30 11.53
CA ALA A 23 1.05 2.96 11.87
C ALA A 23 1.39 3.29 13.34
N ILE A 24 0.98 4.46 13.84
CA ILE A 24 1.21 4.85 15.23
C ILE A 24 0.48 3.91 16.19
N VAL A 25 -0.78 3.57 15.90
CA VAL A 25 -1.55 2.60 16.71
C VAL A 25 -0.85 1.25 16.72
N ASN A 26 -0.36 0.76 15.59
CA ASN A 26 0.39 -0.48 15.50
C ASN A 26 1.68 -0.41 16.34
N ILE A 27 2.51 0.63 16.17
CA ILE A 27 3.77 0.81 16.92
C ILE A 27 3.54 0.84 18.43
N VAL A 28 2.44 1.45 18.89
CA VAL A 28 2.11 1.49 20.33
C VAL A 28 1.60 0.15 20.84
N LEU A 29 0.79 -0.55 20.04
CA LEU A 29 0.19 -1.81 20.45
C LEU A 29 1.14 -3.00 20.32
N ASP A 30 2.07 -2.98 19.37
CA ASP A 30 3.04 -4.05 19.16
C ASP A 30 3.80 -4.44 20.45
N PRO A 31 4.48 -3.51 21.16
CA PRO A 31 5.16 -3.89 22.40
C PRO A 31 4.18 -4.37 23.48
N ILE A 32 2.99 -3.79 23.57
CA ILE A 32 1.99 -4.16 24.59
C ILE A 32 1.55 -5.62 24.40
N PHE A 33 1.30 -6.04 23.17
CA PHE A 33 0.84 -7.39 22.88
C PHE A 33 2.01 -8.39 22.78
N ILE A 34 3.16 -8.00 22.24
CA ILE A 34 4.33 -8.89 22.10
C ILE A 34 4.87 -9.27 23.48
N PHE A 35 4.97 -8.33 24.42
CA PHE A 35 5.45 -8.57 25.78
C PHE A 35 4.40 -9.19 26.71
N GLY A 36 3.18 -9.45 26.22
CA GLY A 36 2.17 -10.19 26.96
C GLY A 36 1.49 -9.42 28.09
N TYR A 37 1.51 -8.07 28.08
CA TYR A 37 0.79 -7.26 29.07
C TYR A 37 -0.73 -7.52 29.09
N CYS A 38 -1.28 -8.05 28.00
CA CYS A 38 -2.70 -8.43 27.89
C CYS A 38 -2.97 -9.94 28.07
N GLY A 39 -1.99 -10.70 28.58
CA GLY A 39 -2.10 -12.15 28.85
C GLY A 39 -1.25 -13.01 27.91
N GLU A 40 -0.83 -14.18 28.41
CA GLU A 40 0.08 -15.10 27.70
C GLU A 40 -0.48 -15.61 26.36
N ALA A 41 -1.81 -15.70 26.21
CA ALA A 41 -2.45 -16.16 24.98
C ALA A 41 -2.27 -15.21 23.79
N LEU A 42 -1.93 -13.94 24.04
CA LEU A 42 -1.74 -12.89 23.04
C LEU A 42 -0.26 -12.48 22.92
N SER A 43 0.68 -13.27 23.45
CA SER A 43 2.10 -12.94 23.41
C SER A 43 2.79 -13.39 22.12
N GLY A 44 3.95 -12.80 21.84
CA GLY A 44 4.81 -13.15 20.71
C GLY A 44 4.18 -12.81 19.34
N THR A 45 4.26 -13.77 18.41
CA THR A 45 3.80 -13.56 17.02
C THR A 45 2.29 -13.34 16.89
N THR A 46 1.49 -13.97 17.78
CA THR A 46 0.04 -13.78 17.81
C THR A 46 -0.31 -12.35 18.24
N GLY A 47 0.40 -11.81 19.25
CA GLY A 47 0.24 -10.44 19.71
C GLY A 47 0.55 -9.42 18.62
N ALA A 48 1.66 -9.59 17.88
CA ALA A 48 2.02 -8.76 16.76
C ALA A 48 0.96 -8.78 15.64
N ALA A 49 0.40 -9.97 15.34
CA ALA A 49 -0.66 -10.09 14.36
C ALA A 49 -1.93 -9.33 14.77
N VAL A 50 -2.33 -9.44 16.04
CA VAL A 50 -3.52 -8.73 16.58
C VAL A 50 -3.29 -7.22 16.58
N ALA A 51 -2.11 -6.73 16.99
CA ALA A 51 -1.78 -5.31 16.96
C ALA A 51 -1.84 -4.76 15.52
N THR A 52 -1.33 -5.50 14.56
CA THR A 52 -1.39 -5.15 13.13
C THR A 52 -2.83 -5.04 12.63
N VAL A 53 -3.67 -6.00 12.98
CA VAL A 53 -5.09 -5.99 12.60
C VAL A 53 -5.80 -4.77 13.20
N ILE A 54 -5.59 -4.48 14.49
CA ILE A 54 -6.19 -3.30 15.15
C ILE A 54 -5.71 -2.01 14.47
N GLY A 55 -4.41 -1.87 14.21
CA GLY A 55 -3.84 -0.72 13.51
C GLY A 55 -4.48 -0.50 12.13
N GLN A 56 -4.67 -1.58 11.37
CA GLN A 56 -5.34 -1.53 10.07
C GLN A 56 -6.82 -1.15 10.17
N PHE A 57 -7.55 -1.65 11.18
CA PHE A 57 -8.93 -1.26 11.42
C PHE A 57 -9.06 0.22 11.78
N CYS A 58 -8.17 0.74 12.62
CA CYS A 58 -8.12 2.16 12.95
C CYS A 58 -7.83 3.03 11.72
N GLY A 59 -6.84 2.65 10.91
CA GLY A 59 -6.52 3.33 9.66
C GLY A 59 -7.67 3.28 8.65
N ALA A 60 -8.32 2.13 8.50
CA ALA A 60 -9.48 1.97 7.64
C ALA A 60 -10.68 2.81 8.11
N GLY A 61 -10.96 2.82 9.42
CA GLY A 61 -12.01 3.65 10.01
C GLY A 61 -11.77 5.14 9.79
N MET A 62 -10.53 5.61 9.99
CA MET A 62 -10.13 6.99 9.73
C MET A 62 -10.27 7.35 8.25
N THR A 63 -9.84 6.46 7.37
CA THR A 63 -10.00 6.63 5.91
C THR A 63 -11.47 6.72 5.51
N LEU A 64 -12.31 5.88 6.08
CA LEU A 64 -13.75 5.89 5.82
C LEU A 64 -14.38 7.19 6.32
N PHE A 65 -14.03 7.61 7.54
CA PHE A 65 -14.49 8.88 8.13
C PHE A 65 -14.12 10.08 7.24
N PHE A 66 -12.89 10.14 6.73
CA PHE A 66 -12.46 11.22 5.85
C PHE A 66 -13.16 11.18 4.48
N ASN A 67 -13.39 9.99 3.92
CA ASN A 67 -14.13 9.87 2.67
C ASN A 67 -15.60 10.31 2.80
N LEU A 68 -16.24 10.03 3.94
CA LEU A 68 -17.64 10.39 4.16
C LEU A 68 -17.83 11.88 4.50
N ASN A 69 -16.93 12.44 5.33
CA ASN A 69 -17.13 13.78 5.89
C ASN A 69 -16.35 14.89 5.17
N LYS A 70 -15.20 14.56 4.61
CA LYS A 70 -14.28 15.54 4.01
C LYS A 70 -14.08 15.39 2.50
N ASN A 71 -14.76 14.44 1.87
CA ASN A 71 -14.63 14.22 0.44
C ASN A 71 -15.98 14.42 -0.28
N PRO A 72 -16.39 15.66 -0.61
CA PRO A 72 -17.66 15.93 -1.29
C PRO A 72 -17.65 15.43 -2.74
N ASP A 73 -16.47 15.16 -3.32
CA ASP A 73 -16.34 14.75 -4.71
C ASP A 73 -16.78 13.29 -4.93
N ILE A 74 -16.83 12.50 -3.84
CA ILE A 74 -17.23 11.09 -3.90
C ILE A 74 -18.41 10.85 -2.95
N GLN A 75 -19.57 10.63 -3.52
CA GLN A 75 -20.74 10.18 -2.78
C GLN A 75 -20.79 8.66 -2.80
N ILE A 76 -20.43 8.03 -1.66
CA ILE A 76 -20.56 6.58 -1.50
C ILE A 76 -22.04 6.26 -1.27
N SER A 77 -22.75 5.97 -2.35
CA SER A 77 -24.15 5.54 -2.29
C SER A 77 -24.28 4.10 -2.80
N PHE A 78 -24.77 3.23 -1.93
CA PHE A 78 -25.09 1.85 -2.31
C PHE A 78 -26.47 1.73 -2.98
N LYS A 79 -27.28 2.79 -2.95
CA LYS A 79 -28.59 2.80 -3.60
C LYS A 79 -28.43 2.84 -5.12
N GLY A 80 -28.89 1.78 -5.80
CA GLY A 80 -28.84 1.70 -7.25
C GLY A 80 -27.53 1.19 -7.85
N PHE A 81 -26.63 0.62 -7.03
CA PHE A 81 -25.40 0.02 -7.52
C PHE A 81 -25.71 -1.10 -8.53
N ARG A 82 -25.36 -0.84 -9.79
CA ARG A 82 -25.38 -1.84 -10.86
C ARG A 82 -23.96 -2.09 -11.36
N PRO A 83 -23.41 -3.30 -11.21
CA PRO A 83 -22.09 -3.62 -11.73
C PRO A 83 -22.09 -3.48 -13.25
N SER A 84 -21.22 -2.63 -13.76
CA SER A 84 -21.05 -2.42 -15.21
C SER A 84 -19.91 -3.30 -15.70
N LEU A 85 -20.21 -4.26 -16.58
CA LEU A 85 -19.21 -5.13 -17.20
C LEU A 85 -18.15 -4.33 -17.96
N LYS A 86 -18.52 -3.17 -18.54
CA LYS A 86 -17.56 -2.27 -19.21
C LYS A 86 -16.55 -1.66 -18.22
N ALA A 87 -17.01 -1.25 -17.04
CA ALA A 87 -16.13 -0.73 -16.00
C ALA A 87 -15.19 -1.83 -15.44
N ILE A 88 -15.75 -3.01 -15.19
CA ILE A 88 -14.98 -4.19 -14.76
C ILE A 88 -13.92 -4.54 -15.80
N GLY A 89 -14.27 -4.64 -17.07
CA GLY A 89 -13.32 -4.90 -18.16
C GLY A 89 -12.18 -3.89 -18.21
N ARG A 90 -12.47 -2.61 -18.06
CA ARG A 90 -11.45 -1.55 -18.05
C ARG A 90 -10.51 -1.66 -16.84
N ILE A 91 -11.04 -2.00 -15.66
CA ILE A 91 -10.22 -2.25 -14.45
C ILE A 91 -9.27 -3.43 -14.68
N TYR A 92 -9.77 -4.53 -15.25
CA TYR A 92 -8.92 -5.69 -15.53
C TYR A 92 -7.89 -5.43 -16.62
N THR A 93 -8.21 -4.66 -17.64
CA THR A 93 -7.27 -4.31 -18.71
C THR A 93 -6.04 -3.56 -18.18
N VAL A 94 -6.24 -2.69 -17.19
CA VAL A 94 -5.14 -1.94 -16.56
C VAL A 94 -4.51 -2.72 -15.41
N GLY A 95 -5.30 -3.50 -14.68
CA GLY A 95 -4.85 -4.24 -13.49
C GLY A 95 -4.03 -5.48 -13.82
N LEU A 96 -4.37 -6.23 -14.87
CA LEU A 96 -3.67 -7.46 -15.26
C LEU A 96 -2.17 -7.27 -15.54
N PRO A 97 -1.73 -6.28 -16.32
CA PRO A 97 -0.31 -6.02 -16.50
C PRO A 97 0.41 -5.69 -15.19
N SER A 98 -0.24 -4.91 -14.31
CA SER A 98 0.33 -4.57 -12.99
C SER A 98 0.46 -5.80 -12.09
N ILE A 99 -0.54 -6.69 -12.11
CA ILE A 99 -0.47 -7.98 -11.39
C ILE A 99 0.67 -8.84 -11.93
N ALA A 100 0.81 -8.95 -13.25
CA ALA A 100 1.87 -9.73 -13.87
C ALA A 100 3.26 -9.22 -13.45
N MET A 101 3.47 -7.89 -13.45
CA MET A 101 4.74 -7.29 -12.98
C MET A 101 5.01 -7.60 -11.50
N GLN A 102 4.01 -7.53 -10.64
CA GLN A 102 4.14 -7.85 -9.22
C GLN A 102 4.43 -9.33 -8.99
N CYS A 103 3.78 -10.21 -9.76
CA CYS A 103 4.00 -11.66 -9.68
C CYS A 103 5.45 -12.04 -10.03
N VAL A 104 6.08 -11.39 -11.00
CA VAL A 104 7.49 -11.66 -11.35
C VAL A 104 8.41 -11.50 -10.14
N GLY A 105 8.26 -10.41 -9.38
CA GLY A 105 9.05 -10.18 -8.17
C GLY A 105 8.83 -11.26 -7.10
N SER A 106 7.59 -11.68 -6.90
CA SER A 106 7.24 -12.72 -5.93
C SER A 106 7.79 -14.09 -6.33
N VAL A 107 7.66 -14.46 -7.61
CA VAL A 107 8.19 -15.72 -8.16
C VAL A 107 9.71 -15.74 -8.07
N MET A 108 10.38 -14.64 -8.38
CA MET A 108 11.83 -14.50 -8.26
C MET A 108 12.28 -14.71 -6.81
N THR A 109 11.65 -14.05 -5.86
CA THR A 109 11.99 -14.20 -4.44
C THR A 109 11.75 -15.61 -3.93
N PHE A 110 10.63 -16.23 -4.33
CA PHE A 110 10.31 -17.61 -3.98
C PHE A 110 11.34 -18.59 -4.58
N GLY A 111 11.65 -18.43 -5.86
CA GLY A 111 12.65 -19.28 -6.55
C GLY A 111 14.03 -19.16 -5.94
N MET A 112 14.49 -17.95 -5.64
CA MET A 112 15.76 -17.71 -4.95
C MET A 112 15.81 -18.38 -3.57
N ASN A 113 14.76 -18.26 -2.77
CA ASN A 113 14.69 -18.93 -1.47
C ASN A 113 14.77 -20.46 -1.62
N LEU A 114 14.07 -21.02 -2.61
CA LEU A 114 14.08 -22.47 -2.88
C LEU A 114 15.50 -22.96 -3.25
N ILE A 115 16.20 -22.24 -4.12
CA ILE A 115 17.57 -22.55 -4.51
C ILE A 115 18.52 -22.41 -3.31
N LEU A 116 18.42 -21.33 -2.55
CA LEU A 116 19.30 -21.10 -1.40
C LEU A 116 19.10 -22.14 -0.28
N MET A 117 17.86 -22.63 -0.10
CA MET A 117 17.59 -23.72 0.86
C MET A 117 18.35 -25.01 0.53
N THR A 118 18.67 -25.27 -0.73
CA THR A 118 19.44 -26.46 -1.13
C THR A 118 20.92 -26.36 -0.72
N PHE A 119 21.43 -25.14 -0.51
CA PHE A 119 22.83 -24.94 -0.11
C PHE A 119 22.97 -24.84 1.40
N SER A 120 22.22 -23.96 2.07
CA SER A 120 22.29 -23.79 3.53
C SER A 120 21.15 -22.90 4.03
N ALA A 121 20.65 -23.22 5.23
CA ALA A 121 19.71 -22.36 5.95
C ALA A 121 20.31 -20.97 6.27
N THR A 122 21.62 -20.91 6.48
CA THR A 122 22.35 -19.65 6.71
C THR A 122 22.32 -18.76 5.44
N ALA A 123 22.42 -19.34 4.25
CA ALA A 123 22.34 -18.59 3.01
C ALA A 123 20.97 -17.91 2.82
N VAL A 124 19.88 -18.59 3.19
CA VAL A 124 18.52 -18.02 3.19
C VAL A 124 18.42 -16.85 4.18
N ALA A 125 18.99 -16.99 5.37
CA ALA A 125 19.00 -15.93 6.37
C ALA A 125 19.75 -14.68 5.89
N VAL A 126 20.93 -14.85 5.30
CA VAL A 126 21.72 -13.75 4.72
C VAL A 126 20.97 -13.07 3.59
N PHE A 127 20.34 -13.84 2.71
CA PHE A 127 19.51 -13.29 1.64
C PHE A 127 18.31 -12.49 2.19
N GLY A 128 17.67 -12.99 3.25
CA GLY A 128 16.59 -12.29 3.91
C GLY A 128 17.01 -10.94 4.50
N VAL A 129 18.20 -10.86 5.12
CA VAL A 129 18.76 -9.60 5.62
C VAL A 129 19.09 -8.66 4.47
N TYR A 130 19.73 -9.15 3.43
CA TYR A 130 20.01 -8.37 2.21
C TYR A 130 18.72 -7.77 1.62
N PHE A 131 17.67 -8.59 1.49
CA PHE A 131 16.38 -8.16 0.93
C PHE A 131 15.71 -7.09 1.80
N LYS A 132 15.85 -7.19 3.13
CA LYS A 132 15.35 -6.17 4.06
C LYS A 132 16.10 -4.85 3.92
N LEU A 133 17.42 -4.89 3.82
CA LEU A 133 18.23 -3.68 3.61
C LEU A 133 17.91 -3.03 2.27
N GLN A 134 17.81 -3.81 1.21
CA GLN A 134 17.39 -3.34 -0.11
C GLN A 134 16.00 -2.68 -0.05
N SER A 135 15.03 -3.33 0.59
CA SER A 135 13.67 -2.78 0.73
C SER A 135 13.68 -1.45 1.49
N PHE A 136 14.52 -1.30 2.50
CA PHE A 136 14.65 -0.04 3.24
C PHE A 136 15.10 1.11 2.34
N VAL A 137 16.06 0.87 1.45
CA VAL A 137 16.54 1.87 0.48
C VAL A 137 15.49 2.20 -0.58
N PHE A 138 14.74 1.19 -1.05
CA PHE A 138 13.73 1.39 -2.09
C PHE A 138 12.38 1.93 -1.56
N MET A 139 12.09 1.82 -0.26
CA MET A 139 10.84 2.33 0.33
C MET A 139 10.57 3.82 0.05
N PRO A 140 11.54 4.74 0.19
CA PRO A 140 11.34 6.14 -0.16
C PRO A 140 10.99 6.35 -1.63
N ILE A 141 11.62 5.58 -2.53
CA ILE A 141 11.37 5.64 -3.98
C ILE A 141 9.94 5.19 -4.30
N PHE A 142 9.49 4.11 -3.68
CA PHE A 142 8.09 3.67 -3.78
C PHE A 142 7.11 4.68 -3.22
N GLY A 143 7.49 5.38 -2.14
CA GLY A 143 6.71 6.47 -1.56
C GLY A 143 6.54 7.64 -2.53
N LEU A 144 7.61 8.08 -3.17
CA LEU A 144 7.60 9.11 -4.22
C LEU A 144 6.72 8.67 -5.40
N ASN A 145 6.89 7.46 -5.89
CA ASN A 145 6.07 6.93 -6.98
C ASN A 145 4.58 6.94 -6.64
N ASN A 146 4.21 6.50 -5.45
CA ASN A 146 2.81 6.54 -4.99
C ASN A 146 2.25 7.97 -4.88
N GLY A 147 3.08 8.95 -4.58
CA GLY A 147 2.72 10.37 -4.56
C GLY A 147 2.55 10.97 -5.97
N MET A 148 3.40 10.55 -6.93
CA MET A 148 3.36 11.05 -8.31
C MET A 148 2.16 10.54 -9.10
N VAL A 149 1.75 9.28 -8.90
CA VAL A 149 0.65 8.67 -9.65
C VAL A 149 -0.65 9.48 -9.65
N PRO A 150 -1.16 10.00 -8.52
CA PRO A 150 -2.37 10.84 -8.53
C PRO A 150 -2.19 12.15 -9.30
N ILE A 151 -1.02 12.77 -9.19
CA ILE A 151 -0.71 14.05 -9.85
C ILE A 151 -0.69 13.86 -11.36
N ILE A 152 0.03 12.84 -11.84
CA ILE A 152 0.11 12.51 -13.25
C ILE A 152 -1.27 12.14 -13.80
N SER A 153 -2.02 11.31 -13.09
CA SER A 153 -3.35 10.87 -13.51
C SER A 153 -4.35 12.02 -13.63
N TYR A 154 -4.29 12.98 -12.69
CA TYR A 154 -5.14 14.17 -12.72
C TYR A 154 -4.80 15.07 -13.91
N ASN A 155 -3.52 15.35 -14.13
CA ASN A 155 -3.06 16.20 -15.24
C ASN A 155 -3.26 15.54 -16.60
N TYR A 156 -3.14 14.22 -16.67
CA TYR A 156 -3.50 13.46 -17.88
C TYR A 156 -4.99 13.57 -18.20
N GLY A 157 -5.85 13.44 -17.19
CA GLY A 157 -7.29 13.63 -17.34
C GLY A 157 -7.69 15.04 -17.74
N ALA A 158 -6.98 16.05 -17.25
CA ALA A 158 -7.17 17.46 -17.58
C ALA A 158 -6.56 17.84 -18.95
N ARG A 159 -5.94 16.92 -19.68
CA ARG A 159 -5.21 17.13 -20.94
C ARG A 159 -4.12 18.20 -20.85
N SER A 160 -3.58 18.45 -19.68
CA SER A 160 -2.48 19.38 -19.44
C SER A 160 -1.15 18.69 -19.77
N CYS A 161 -0.89 18.49 -21.08
CA CYS A 161 0.25 17.73 -21.59
C CYS A 161 1.62 18.24 -21.12
N LEU A 162 1.73 19.52 -20.87
CA LEU A 162 3.01 20.16 -20.51
C LEU A 162 3.59 19.69 -19.19
N LEU A 163 2.76 19.31 -18.22
CA LEU A 163 3.24 18.96 -16.87
C LEU A 163 3.80 17.54 -16.75
N TYR A 164 3.40 16.61 -17.63
CA TYR A 164 3.93 15.24 -17.58
C TYR A 164 4.97 14.92 -18.66
N THR A 165 5.12 15.83 -19.67
CA THR A 165 6.14 15.68 -20.71
C THR A 165 7.39 16.50 -20.45
N SER A 166 7.32 17.62 -19.73
CA SER A 166 8.48 18.46 -19.48
C SER A 166 9.47 17.82 -18.48
N ASP A 167 8.96 17.04 -17.53
CA ASP A 167 9.79 16.42 -16.50
C ASP A 167 10.64 15.25 -17.03
N ALA A 168 10.25 14.65 -18.16
CA ALA A 168 11.00 13.57 -18.79
C ALA A 168 12.02 14.05 -19.83
N ALA A 169 11.92 15.30 -20.27
CA ALA A 169 12.76 15.87 -21.32
C ALA A 169 13.91 16.72 -20.79
N ASP A 170 13.80 17.22 -19.55
CA ASP A 170 14.81 18.09 -18.95
C ASP A 170 15.92 17.33 -18.20
N GLU A 171 15.82 16.01 -18.09
CA GLU A 171 16.82 15.15 -17.45
C GLU A 171 17.65 14.29 -18.44
N LEU A 172 17.60 14.61 -19.73
CA LEU A 172 18.44 14.01 -20.77
C LEU A 172 19.36 15.06 -21.40
#